data_b469cbbfdbe7b1521aac08bd8ab6c881
#
_entry.id   b469cbbfdbe7b1521aac08bd8ab6c881
#
_cell.length_a   1.000
_cell.length_b   1.000
_cell.length_c   1.000
_cell.angle_alpha   90.00
_cell.angle_beta   90.00
_cell.angle_gamma   90.00
#
_symmetry.space_group_name_H-M   'P 1'
#
loop_
_entity.id
_entity.type
_entity.pdbx_description
1 polymer ?
#
loop_
_entity_poly.entity_id
_entity_poly.type
_entity_poly.pdbx_seq_one_letter_code
_entity_poly.pdbx_strand_id
1 'polypeptide(L)'
;HRTTDPVRMYMREMGSVELLTREGEIEIAKRIEEGTRELMSAVADWPTTVATIIAEYEKVEAGEKKLTDIISGYLNPMEHVPSALAQQQAAEALKLENPEEEEEEEEEEQHEGGLDPEVAFERFDAIRKQLKKTDACIARYGRNGDASQKNLEELAELFKFLKLTPRQ
;
A
#
# COMPACT_ATOMS: atom_id res chain seq x y z
N HIS A 1 -21.02 21.84 33.38
CA HIS A 1 -19.89 22.68 33.00
C HIS A 1 -19.23 22.06 31.75
N ARG A 2 -19.46 22.67 30.59
CA ARG A 2 -18.69 22.36 29.40
C ARG A 2 -17.30 22.98 29.55
N THR A 3 -16.31 22.15 29.77
CA THR A 3 -14.91 22.56 29.81
C THR A 3 -14.42 22.75 28.37
N THR A 4 -13.94 23.93 28.05
CA THR A 4 -13.30 24.30 26.79
C THR A 4 -11.78 24.04 26.77
N ASP A 5 -11.26 23.39 27.80
CA ASP A 5 -9.85 23.02 27.88
C ASP A 5 -9.57 21.86 26.91
N PRO A 6 -8.75 22.08 25.85
CA PRO A 6 -8.47 21.06 24.83
C PRO A 6 -7.77 19.83 25.41
N VAL A 7 -6.95 19.95 26.45
CA VAL A 7 -6.29 18.83 27.12
C VAL A 7 -7.32 17.93 27.81
N ARG A 8 -8.29 18.51 28.50
CA ARG A 8 -9.34 17.77 29.17
C ARG A 8 -10.32 17.10 28.18
N MET A 9 -10.61 17.74 27.07
CA MET A 9 -11.40 17.14 25.99
C MET A 9 -10.66 15.93 25.38
N TYR A 10 -9.37 16.08 25.07
CA TYR A 10 -8.53 15.01 24.57
C TYR A 10 -8.47 13.81 25.53
N MET A 11 -8.22 14.07 26.83
CA MET A 11 -8.17 13.00 27.85
C MET A 11 -9.50 12.29 28.02
N ARG A 12 -10.63 12.98 27.86
CA ARG A 12 -11.96 12.37 27.91
C ARG A 12 -12.23 11.49 26.70
N GLU A 13 -11.83 11.93 25.50
CA GLU A 13 -11.98 11.13 24.28
C GLU A 13 -11.07 9.90 24.30
N MET A 14 -9.82 10.07 24.73
CA MET A 14 -8.88 8.95 24.93
C MET A 14 -9.38 7.92 25.94
N GLY A 15 -10.02 8.36 27.03
CA GLY A 15 -10.57 7.47 28.07
C GLY A 15 -11.87 6.77 27.68
N SER A 16 -12.49 7.12 26.56
CA SER A 16 -13.73 6.51 26.08
C SER A 16 -13.53 5.24 25.28
N VAL A 17 -12.31 4.98 24.81
CA VAL A 17 -11.95 3.81 24.01
C VAL A 17 -11.03 2.90 24.81
N GLU A 18 -11.36 1.62 24.86
CA GLU A 18 -10.51 0.62 25.51
C GLU A 18 -9.17 0.48 24.79
N LEU A 19 -8.11 0.20 25.57
CA LEU A 19 -6.79 -0.09 25.02
C LEU A 19 -6.86 -1.38 24.20
N LEU A 20 -6.29 -1.35 22.99
CA LEU A 20 -6.18 -2.54 22.15
C LEU A 20 -5.23 -3.55 22.80
N THR A 21 -5.65 -4.81 22.77
CA THR A 21 -4.73 -5.93 23.02
C THR A 21 -3.89 -6.17 21.77
N ARG A 22 -2.74 -6.85 21.91
CA ARG A 22 -1.89 -7.21 20.78
C ARG A 22 -2.64 -8.05 19.74
N GLU A 23 -3.46 -8.98 20.21
CA GLU A 23 -4.29 -9.81 19.33
C GLU A 23 -5.36 -8.97 18.61
N GLY A 24 -5.99 -8.03 19.33
CA GLY A 24 -6.97 -7.11 18.76
C GLY A 24 -6.35 -6.18 17.71
N GLU A 25 -5.13 -5.70 17.93
CA GLU A 25 -4.38 -4.90 16.95
C GLU A 25 -4.13 -5.71 15.66
N ILE A 26 -3.67 -6.95 15.78
CA ILE A 26 -3.43 -7.83 14.64
C ILE A 26 -4.73 -8.10 13.86
N GLU A 27 -5.83 -8.34 14.55
CA GLU A 27 -7.13 -8.58 13.91
C GLU A 27 -7.62 -7.36 13.13
N ILE A 28 -7.48 -6.16 13.72
CA ILE A 28 -7.84 -4.91 13.06
C ILE A 28 -6.94 -4.66 11.84
N ALA A 29 -5.63 -4.87 11.96
CA ALA A 29 -4.69 -4.73 10.86
C ALA A 29 -5.04 -5.66 9.70
N LYS A 30 -5.37 -6.93 9.96
CA LYS A 30 -5.85 -7.88 8.94
C LYS A 30 -7.09 -7.38 8.22
N ARG A 31 -8.07 -6.87 8.95
CA ARG A 31 -9.31 -6.33 8.37
C ARG A 31 -9.06 -5.10 7.51
N ILE A 32 -8.13 -4.24 7.90
CA ILE A 32 -7.72 -3.07 7.11
C ILE A 32 -7.05 -3.52 5.81
N GLU A 33 -6.13 -4.48 5.87
CA GLU A 33 -5.46 -5.03 4.68
C GLU A 33 -6.44 -5.71 3.73
N GLU A 34 -7.38 -6.49 4.26
CA GLU A 34 -8.41 -7.15 3.47
C GLU A 34 -9.32 -6.13 2.79
N GLY A 35 -9.81 -5.12 3.51
CA GLY A 35 -10.59 -4.02 2.95
C GLY A 35 -9.82 -3.23 1.89
N THR A 36 -8.52 -3.03 2.10
CA THR A 36 -7.65 -2.38 1.10
C THR A 36 -7.51 -3.22 -0.16
N ARG A 37 -7.35 -4.55 -0.02
CA ARG A 37 -7.30 -5.47 -1.17
C ARG A 37 -8.62 -5.49 -1.95
N GLU A 38 -9.75 -5.51 -1.26
CA GLU A 38 -11.06 -5.43 -1.90
C GLU A 38 -11.23 -4.12 -2.67
N LEU A 39 -10.82 -3.00 -2.05
CA LEU A 39 -10.84 -1.70 -2.70
C LEU A 39 -9.98 -1.68 -3.97
N MET A 40 -8.75 -2.19 -3.90
CA MET A 40 -7.85 -2.24 -5.05
C MET A 40 -8.39 -3.16 -6.15
N SER A 41 -9.01 -4.29 -5.81
CA SER A 41 -9.69 -5.16 -6.77
C SER A 41 -10.83 -4.44 -7.48
N ALA A 42 -11.65 -3.69 -6.74
CA ALA A 42 -12.74 -2.91 -7.32
C ALA A 42 -12.24 -1.78 -8.23
N VAL A 43 -11.15 -1.12 -7.85
CA VAL A 43 -10.50 -0.09 -8.69
C VAL A 43 -9.96 -0.69 -9.99
N ALA A 44 -9.41 -1.91 -9.95
CA ALA A 44 -8.88 -2.61 -11.11
C ALA A 44 -9.95 -3.04 -12.12
N ASP A 45 -11.23 -3.07 -11.75
CA ASP A 45 -12.35 -3.25 -12.68
C ASP A 45 -12.47 -2.11 -13.71
N TRP A 46 -11.77 -1.01 -13.46
CA TRP A 46 -11.72 0.14 -14.36
C TRP A 46 -10.33 0.26 -15.00
N PRO A 47 -10.12 -0.29 -16.20
CA PRO A 47 -8.81 -0.26 -16.88
C PRO A 47 -8.24 1.14 -17.04
N THR A 48 -9.09 2.15 -17.20
CA THR A 48 -8.69 3.56 -17.31
C THR A 48 -7.98 4.05 -16.05
N THR A 49 -8.44 3.62 -14.87
CA THR A 49 -7.82 3.98 -13.59
C THR A 49 -6.45 3.33 -13.47
N VAL A 50 -6.36 2.06 -13.83
CA VAL A 50 -5.07 1.32 -13.84
C VAL A 50 -4.10 1.98 -14.82
N ALA A 51 -4.57 2.38 -16.02
CA ALA A 51 -3.76 3.10 -17.00
C ALA A 51 -3.21 4.42 -16.46
N THR A 52 -4.02 5.16 -15.67
CA THR A 52 -3.57 6.40 -15.03
C THR A 52 -2.44 6.14 -14.04
N ILE A 53 -2.55 5.09 -13.23
CA ILE A 53 -1.52 4.72 -12.26
C ILE A 53 -0.24 4.26 -12.96
N ILE A 54 -0.35 3.50 -14.04
CA ILE A 54 0.81 3.13 -14.88
C ILE A 54 1.49 4.37 -15.47
N ALA A 55 0.71 5.36 -15.95
CA ALA A 55 1.27 6.62 -16.46
C ALA A 55 2.00 7.42 -15.38
N GLU A 56 1.49 7.42 -14.15
CA GLU A 56 2.20 8.02 -13.01
C GLU A 56 3.51 7.28 -12.70
N TYR A 57 3.52 5.94 -12.79
CA TYR A 57 4.73 5.15 -12.62
C TYR A 57 5.77 5.41 -13.73
N GLU A 58 5.35 5.64 -14.96
CA GLU A 58 6.26 6.02 -16.05
C GLU A 58 7.00 7.33 -15.75
N LYS A 59 6.38 8.25 -15.01
CA LYS A 59 7.05 9.47 -14.51
C LYS A 59 8.12 9.16 -13.45
N VAL A 60 7.94 8.09 -12.66
CA VAL A 60 8.98 7.62 -11.75
C VAL A 60 10.16 7.04 -12.53
N GLU A 61 9.91 6.24 -13.57
CA GLU A 61 10.96 5.72 -14.46
C GLU A 61 11.73 6.85 -15.16
N ALA A 62 11.05 7.96 -15.49
CA ALA A 62 11.66 9.17 -16.05
C ALA A 62 12.41 10.03 -15.03
N GLY A 63 12.34 9.71 -13.74
CA GLY A 63 12.95 10.50 -12.66
C GLY A 63 12.20 11.78 -12.28
N GLU A 64 10.97 11.96 -12.76
CA GLU A 64 10.15 13.15 -12.49
C GLU A 64 9.41 13.07 -11.14
N LYS A 65 9.20 11.85 -10.63
CA LYS A 65 8.51 11.57 -9.36
C LYS A 65 9.24 10.50 -8.58
N LYS A 66 8.97 10.44 -7.28
CA LYS A 66 9.46 9.36 -6.42
C LYS A 66 8.45 8.21 -6.39
N LEU A 67 8.95 6.98 -6.22
CA LEU A 67 8.11 5.79 -6.10
C LEU A 67 7.15 5.89 -4.91
N THR A 68 7.59 6.48 -3.80
CA THR A 68 6.79 6.74 -2.59
C THR A 68 5.60 7.68 -2.81
N ASP A 69 5.63 8.49 -3.88
CA ASP A 69 4.49 9.36 -4.25
C ASP A 69 3.31 8.57 -4.84
N ILE A 70 3.57 7.35 -5.31
CA ILE A 70 2.56 6.50 -5.96
C ILE A 70 2.15 5.36 -5.05
N ILE A 71 3.10 4.62 -4.50
CA ILE A 71 2.87 3.48 -3.62
C ILE A 71 3.53 3.69 -2.26
N SER A 72 2.81 3.30 -1.21
CA SER A 72 3.33 3.31 0.16
C SER A 72 3.85 1.95 0.61
N GLY A 73 3.69 0.92 -0.19
CA GLY A 73 4.11 -0.44 0.11
C GLY A 73 3.43 -1.49 -0.74
N TYR A 74 3.67 -2.74 -0.38
CA TYR A 74 3.01 -3.91 -0.96
C TYR A 74 2.15 -4.58 0.10
N LEU A 75 1.01 -5.14 -0.32
CA LEU A 75 0.18 -6.00 0.51
C LEU A 75 0.63 -7.44 0.27
N ASN A 76 1.33 -8.02 1.23
CA ASN A 76 1.72 -9.42 1.16
C ASN A 76 0.61 -10.28 1.79
N PRO A 77 0.05 -11.28 1.09
CA PRO A 77 -0.98 -12.14 1.65
C PRO A 77 -0.51 -13.02 2.80
N MET A 78 0.80 -13.21 2.95
CA MET A 78 1.42 -14.13 3.91
C MET A 78 2.10 -13.43 5.09
N GLU A 79 2.39 -12.14 5.00
CA GLU A 79 3.08 -11.38 6.03
C GLU A 79 2.16 -10.33 6.66
N HIS A 80 2.04 -10.38 7.98
CA HIS A 80 1.55 -9.26 8.75
C HIS A 80 2.61 -8.17 8.74
N VAL A 81 2.29 -7.05 8.13
CA VAL A 81 3.09 -5.85 8.33
C VAL A 81 2.87 -5.43 9.79
N PRO A 82 3.92 -5.42 10.63
CA PRO A 82 3.81 -4.88 11.98
C PRO A 82 3.29 -3.45 11.91
N SER A 83 2.50 -3.02 12.90
CA SER A 83 2.07 -1.63 12.97
C SER A 83 3.28 -0.69 12.91
N ALA A 84 3.10 0.52 12.38
CA ALA A 84 4.17 1.53 12.33
C ALA A 84 4.78 1.74 13.73
N LEU A 85 3.97 1.58 14.78
CA LEU A 85 4.40 1.67 16.18
C LEU A 85 5.27 0.48 16.59
N ALA A 86 4.94 -0.73 16.13
CA ALA A 86 5.74 -1.93 16.39
C ALA A 86 7.06 -1.91 15.59
N GLN A 87 7.06 -1.35 14.40
CA GLN A 87 8.28 -1.11 13.62
C GLN A 87 9.19 -0.07 14.30
N GLN A 88 8.61 1.04 14.80
CA GLN A 88 9.36 2.03 15.56
C GLN A 88 9.95 1.45 16.85
N GLN A 89 9.17 0.68 17.60
CA GLN A 89 9.65 0.03 18.83
C GLN A 89 10.71 -1.03 18.54
N ALA A 90 10.60 -1.78 17.45
CA ALA A 90 11.61 -2.74 17.03
C ALA A 90 12.91 -2.04 16.57
N ALA A 91 12.79 -0.94 15.82
CA ALA A 91 13.93 -0.12 15.43
C ALA A 91 14.61 0.57 16.64
N GLU A 92 13.82 1.05 17.61
CA GLU A 92 14.33 1.66 18.83
C GLU A 92 15.01 0.61 19.73
N ALA A 93 14.51 -0.62 19.79
CA ALA A 93 15.13 -1.73 20.51
C ALA A 93 16.44 -2.18 19.85
N LEU A 94 16.51 -2.23 18.53
CA LEU A 94 17.73 -2.53 17.76
C LEU A 94 18.80 -1.45 17.95
N LYS A 95 18.42 -0.18 17.96
CA LYS A 95 19.33 0.96 18.22
C LYS A 95 19.94 0.93 19.62
N LEU A 96 19.24 0.34 20.59
CA LEU A 96 19.76 0.15 21.96
C LEU A 96 20.77 -1.01 22.07
N GLU A 97 20.69 -2.00 21.18
CA GLU A 97 21.57 -3.17 21.22
C GLU A 97 22.86 -3.00 20.40
N ASN A 98 22.88 -2.19 19.34
CA ASN A 98 24.05 -2.02 18.48
C ASN A 98 24.23 -0.56 18.02
N PRO A 99 24.99 0.26 18.77
CA PRO A 99 25.22 1.66 18.36
C PRO A 99 26.23 1.85 17.22
N GLU A 100 26.89 0.81 16.73
CA GLU A 100 27.90 0.91 15.65
C GLU A 100 27.34 0.64 14.24
N GLU A 101 26.06 0.25 14.10
CA GLU A 101 25.40 0.03 12.80
C GLU A 101 24.68 1.29 12.25
N GLU A 102 24.82 2.45 12.91
CA GLU A 102 24.13 3.69 12.51
C GLU A 102 24.55 4.21 11.11
N GLU A 103 25.76 3.90 10.64
CA GLU A 103 26.22 4.43 9.34
C GLU A 103 25.70 3.62 8.14
N GLU A 104 25.44 2.32 8.31
CA GLU A 104 24.90 1.46 7.24
C GLU A 104 23.37 1.58 7.13
N GLU A 105 22.65 1.77 8.25
CA GLU A 105 21.18 1.96 8.24
C GLU A 105 20.78 3.34 7.71
N GLU A 106 21.58 4.41 7.89
CA GLU A 106 21.29 5.72 7.29
C GLU A 106 21.42 5.72 5.75
N GLU A 107 22.23 4.82 5.17
CA GLU A 107 22.30 4.64 3.72
C GLU A 107 21.12 3.80 3.20
N GLU A 108 20.58 2.85 3.97
CA GLU A 108 19.38 2.08 3.61
C GLU A 108 18.07 2.87 3.81
N GLU A 109 17.98 3.76 4.80
CA GLU A 109 16.84 4.68 4.97
C GLU A 109 16.74 5.73 3.86
N GLN A 110 17.84 6.03 3.16
CA GLN A 110 17.81 6.88 1.96
C GLN A 110 17.29 6.16 0.72
N HIS A 111 17.15 4.82 0.76
CA HIS A 111 16.51 4.05 -0.29
C HIS A 111 14.98 4.09 -0.11
N GLU A 112 14.36 5.21 -0.51
CA GLU A 112 12.92 5.42 -0.78
C GLU A 112 11.94 4.65 0.12
N GLY A 113 12.12 4.70 1.46
CA GLY A 113 11.16 4.13 2.40
C GLY A 113 11.02 2.60 2.33
N GLY A 114 12.08 1.87 2.01
CA GLY A 114 12.08 0.41 1.98
C GLY A 114 11.36 -0.22 0.77
N LEU A 115 11.04 0.57 -0.25
CA LEU A 115 10.49 0.08 -1.51
C LEU A 115 11.61 -0.24 -2.47
N ASP A 116 11.79 -1.52 -2.76
CA ASP A 116 12.76 -1.99 -3.75
C ASP A 116 12.33 -1.58 -5.17
N PRO A 117 13.13 -0.76 -5.91
CA PRO A 117 12.79 -0.32 -7.27
C PRO A 117 12.67 -1.49 -8.26
N GLU A 118 13.44 -2.56 -8.09
CA GLU A 118 13.39 -3.73 -8.97
C GLU A 118 12.07 -4.49 -8.81
N VAL A 119 11.63 -4.71 -7.57
CA VAL A 119 10.33 -5.33 -7.28
C VAL A 119 9.18 -4.48 -7.80
N ALA A 120 9.27 -3.15 -7.67
CA ALA A 120 8.29 -2.22 -8.22
C ALA A 120 8.23 -2.34 -9.75
N PHE A 121 9.37 -2.35 -10.42
CA PHE A 121 9.45 -2.49 -11.87
C PHE A 121 8.80 -3.79 -12.35
N GLU A 122 9.11 -4.93 -11.74
CA GLU A 122 8.54 -6.22 -12.09
C GLU A 122 7.02 -6.23 -11.92
N ARG A 123 6.50 -5.71 -10.83
CA ARG A 123 5.06 -5.65 -10.54
C ARG A 123 4.32 -4.74 -11.51
N PHE A 124 4.84 -3.53 -11.75
CA PHE A 124 4.22 -2.59 -12.69
C PHE A 124 4.32 -3.04 -14.13
N ASP A 125 5.40 -3.71 -14.53
CA ASP A 125 5.53 -4.29 -15.87
C ASP A 125 4.53 -5.44 -16.09
N ALA A 126 4.32 -6.29 -15.09
CA ALA A 126 3.29 -7.34 -15.14
C ALA A 126 1.88 -6.73 -15.27
N ILE A 127 1.57 -5.69 -14.51
CA ILE A 127 0.29 -4.96 -14.59
C ILE A 127 0.13 -4.29 -15.96
N ARG A 128 1.17 -3.66 -16.48
CA ARG A 128 1.19 -3.02 -17.82
C ARG A 128 0.91 -4.03 -18.93
N LYS A 129 1.53 -5.21 -18.88
CA LYS A 129 1.29 -6.29 -19.84
C LYS A 129 -0.14 -6.82 -19.76
N GLN A 130 -0.64 -7.05 -18.56
CA GLN A 130 -2.00 -7.52 -18.35
C GLN A 130 -3.04 -6.48 -18.76
N LEU A 131 -2.79 -5.19 -18.51
CA LEU A 131 -3.67 -4.10 -18.96
C LEU A 131 -3.82 -4.09 -20.48
N LYS A 132 -2.71 -4.23 -21.22
CA LYS A 132 -2.74 -4.30 -22.69
C LYS A 132 -3.57 -5.48 -23.20
N LYS A 133 -3.46 -6.66 -22.56
CA LYS A 133 -4.27 -7.83 -22.89
C LYS A 133 -5.75 -7.58 -22.60
N THR A 134 -6.05 -6.98 -21.47
CA THR A 134 -7.42 -6.66 -21.04
C THR A 134 -8.07 -5.66 -22.00
N ASP A 135 -7.37 -4.60 -22.37
CA ASP A 135 -7.87 -3.59 -23.32
C ASP A 135 -8.12 -4.19 -24.70
N ALA A 136 -7.22 -5.03 -25.19
CA ALA A 136 -7.40 -5.73 -26.47
C ALA A 136 -8.61 -6.67 -26.44
N CYS A 137 -8.82 -7.37 -25.33
CA CYS A 137 -9.99 -8.24 -25.13
C CYS A 137 -11.30 -7.44 -25.09
N ILE A 138 -11.32 -6.33 -24.37
CA ILE A 138 -12.49 -5.46 -24.28
C ILE A 138 -12.83 -4.84 -25.64
N ALA A 139 -11.81 -4.42 -26.40
CA ALA A 139 -12.01 -3.87 -27.74
C ALA A 139 -12.59 -4.90 -28.71
N ARG A 140 -12.24 -6.19 -28.56
CA ARG A 140 -12.68 -7.27 -29.46
C ARG A 140 -14.01 -7.90 -29.07
N TYR A 141 -14.26 -8.11 -27.80
CA TYR A 141 -15.40 -8.89 -27.29
C TYR A 141 -16.38 -8.07 -26.44
N GLY A 142 -16.05 -6.80 -26.19
CA GLY A 142 -16.80 -5.95 -25.27
C GLY A 142 -16.46 -6.25 -23.80
N ARG A 143 -16.81 -5.31 -22.90
CA ARG A 143 -16.52 -5.42 -21.47
C ARG A 143 -17.19 -6.63 -20.81
N ASN A 144 -18.38 -6.99 -21.24
CA ASN A 144 -19.18 -8.08 -20.65
C ASN A 144 -18.89 -9.45 -21.24
N GLY A 145 -17.94 -9.56 -22.18
CA GLY A 145 -17.53 -10.84 -22.73
C GLY A 145 -16.78 -11.69 -21.69
N ASP A 146 -16.98 -13.00 -21.68
CA ASP A 146 -16.36 -13.92 -20.72
C ASP A 146 -14.83 -13.80 -20.71
N ALA A 147 -14.22 -13.65 -21.89
CA ALA A 147 -12.78 -13.44 -22.00
C ALA A 147 -12.32 -12.12 -21.40
N SER A 148 -13.12 -11.06 -21.53
CA SER A 148 -12.82 -9.74 -20.95
C SER A 148 -12.96 -9.77 -19.45
N GLN A 149 -13.99 -10.42 -18.90
CA GLN A 149 -14.18 -10.59 -17.47
C GLN A 149 -13.03 -11.35 -16.83
N LYS A 150 -12.57 -12.43 -17.46
CA LYS A 150 -11.41 -13.19 -16.99
C LYS A 150 -10.13 -12.37 -16.98
N ASN A 151 -9.89 -11.56 -18.02
CA ASN A 151 -8.73 -10.66 -18.06
C ASN A 151 -8.82 -9.54 -17.00
N LEU A 152 -10.02 -9.02 -16.71
CA LEU A 152 -10.24 -8.06 -15.63
C LEU A 152 -9.95 -8.68 -14.26
N GLU A 153 -10.35 -9.92 -14.03
CA GLU A 153 -10.02 -10.65 -12.79
C GLU A 153 -8.51 -10.86 -12.65
N GLU A 154 -7.81 -11.24 -13.73
CA GLU A 154 -6.34 -11.37 -13.71
C GLU A 154 -5.65 -10.02 -13.44
N LEU A 155 -6.16 -8.93 -13.99
CA LEU A 155 -5.66 -7.58 -13.70
C LEU A 155 -5.87 -7.20 -12.24
N ALA A 156 -7.05 -7.50 -11.68
CA ALA A 156 -7.35 -7.28 -10.28
C ALA A 156 -6.43 -8.08 -9.35
N GLU A 157 -6.12 -9.33 -9.69
CA GLU A 157 -5.19 -10.18 -8.93
C GLU A 157 -3.79 -9.58 -8.85
N LEU A 158 -3.29 -8.97 -9.92
CA LEU A 158 -1.98 -8.30 -9.92
C LEU A 158 -2.02 -6.96 -9.18
N PHE A 159 -3.11 -6.22 -9.27
CA PHE A 159 -3.23 -4.86 -8.75
C PHE A 159 -3.54 -4.81 -7.24
N LYS A 160 -4.28 -5.78 -6.71
CA LYS A 160 -4.72 -5.80 -5.31
C LYS A 160 -3.60 -5.84 -4.27
N PHE A 161 -2.38 -6.21 -4.68
CA PHE A 161 -1.21 -6.26 -3.78
C PHE A 161 -0.43 -4.96 -3.71
N LEU A 162 -0.82 -3.93 -4.46
CA LEU A 162 -0.26 -2.59 -4.36
C LEU A 162 -0.99 -1.78 -3.30
N LYS A 163 -0.23 -1.07 -2.47
CA LYS A 163 -0.77 -0.10 -1.52
C LYS A 163 -0.50 1.29 -2.04
N LEU A 164 -1.51 1.92 -2.62
CA LEU A 164 -1.40 3.27 -3.16
C LEU A 164 -1.25 4.31 -2.04
N THR A 165 -0.47 5.34 -2.32
CA THR A 165 -0.33 6.48 -1.42
C THR A 165 -1.60 7.34 -1.54
N PRO A 166 -2.30 7.66 -0.43
CA PRO A 166 -3.44 8.55 -0.47
C PRO A 166 -2.96 9.95 -0.92
N ARG A 167 -3.56 10.50 -1.97
CA ARG A 167 -3.35 11.90 -2.34
C ARG A 167 -3.98 12.77 -1.26
N GLN A 168 -3.20 13.68 -0.69
CA GLN A 168 -3.70 14.80 0.09
C GLN A 168 -4.39 15.82 -0.81
#